data_e6e17608f3e0ad00e1ade69779182cf4
#
_entry.id   e6e17608f3e0ad00e1ade69779182cf4
#
_cell.length_a   1.000
_cell.length_b   1.000
_cell.length_c   1.000
_cell.angle_alpha   90.00
_cell.angle_beta   90.00
_cell.angle_gamma   90.00
#
_symmetry.space_group_name_H-M   'P 1'
#
loop_
_entity.id
_entity.type
_entity.pdbx_description
1 polymer ?
#
loop_
_entity_poly.entity_id
_entity_poly.type
_entity_poly.pdbx_seq_one_letter_code
_entity_poly.pdbx_strand_id
1 'polypeptide(L)'
;LIPYIYSRGFRGKIYCTAASRDLCELMLQDTAFIQAQDVRWYNKKMDRLRKPRIKPLYDTNHAQQVMKLFRTVEYAKPYRIDEEIEVQFTNSGHMLGSAVISLTIKENGNTKRIAYTGDVGRLHSHILSTPQAFPPCDYLICESTYGNRLHDDELVSEEQLLGVVEETCMYKKG
;
A
#
# COMPACT_ATOMS: atom_id res chain seq x y z
N LEU A 1 -5.24 -6.22 6.23
CA LEU A 1 -4.45 -7.11 7.09
C LEU A 1 -4.03 -6.45 8.41
N ILE A 2 -3.57 -5.18 8.41
CA ILE A 2 -3.05 -4.47 9.61
C ILE A 2 -4.02 -4.51 10.80
N PRO A 3 -5.33 -4.13 10.71
CA PRO A 3 -6.24 -4.24 11.84
C PRO A 3 -6.48 -5.68 12.31
N TYR A 4 -6.36 -6.65 11.40
CA TYR A 4 -6.50 -8.07 11.75
C TYR A 4 -5.33 -8.54 12.64
N ILE A 5 -4.08 -8.23 12.30
CA ILE A 5 -2.95 -8.60 13.17
C ILE A 5 -3.02 -7.88 14.53
N TYR A 6 -3.52 -6.64 14.56
CA TYR A 6 -3.83 -5.95 15.82
C TYR A 6 -4.87 -6.70 16.65
N SER A 7 -5.96 -7.16 16.04
CA SER A 7 -7.00 -7.95 16.71
C SER A 7 -6.44 -9.28 17.27
N ARG A 8 -5.34 -9.79 16.68
CA ARG A 8 -4.64 -11.02 17.10
C ARG A 8 -3.54 -10.75 18.12
N GLY A 9 -3.44 -9.54 18.67
CA GLY A 9 -2.54 -9.21 19.76
C GLY A 9 -1.26 -8.47 19.38
N PHE A 10 -1.04 -8.12 18.11
CA PHE A 10 0.10 -7.29 17.72
C PHE A 10 0.01 -5.90 18.37
N ARG A 11 1.13 -5.45 18.98
CA ARG A 11 1.26 -4.15 19.66
C ARG A 11 2.55 -3.43 19.30
N GLY A 12 3.32 -3.95 18.34
CA GLY A 12 4.55 -3.31 17.84
C GLY A 12 4.27 -2.02 17.07
N LYS A 13 5.29 -1.23 16.85
CA LYS A 13 5.21 -0.02 16.02
C LYS A 13 5.06 -0.38 14.54
N ILE A 14 4.34 0.45 13.80
CA ILE A 14 4.13 0.33 12.35
C ILE A 14 4.72 1.58 11.72
N TYR A 15 5.82 1.42 11.00
CA TYR A 15 6.51 2.54 10.35
C TYR A 15 5.97 2.76 8.95
N CYS A 16 5.73 4.03 8.59
CA CYS A 16 5.21 4.41 7.27
C CYS A 16 5.54 5.87 6.96
N THR A 17 5.29 6.31 5.73
CA THR A 17 5.31 7.75 5.39
C THR A 17 4.09 8.46 5.98
N ALA A 18 4.15 9.80 6.10
CA ALA A 18 3.03 10.59 6.62
C ALA A 18 1.77 10.40 5.76
N ALA A 19 1.90 10.49 4.44
CA ALA A 19 0.77 10.33 3.53
C ALA A 19 0.17 8.91 3.57
N SER A 20 1.00 7.86 3.70
CA SER A 20 0.51 6.48 3.90
C SER A 20 -0.25 6.32 5.22
N ARG A 21 0.18 7.01 6.29
CA ARG A 21 -0.55 7.01 7.56
C ARG A 21 -1.94 7.62 7.41
N ASP A 22 -2.02 8.79 6.77
CA ASP A 22 -3.29 9.50 6.57
C ASP A 22 -4.23 8.69 5.66
N LEU A 23 -3.71 8.09 4.60
CA LEU A 23 -4.47 7.19 3.73
C LEU A 23 -4.97 5.95 4.50
N CYS A 24 -4.12 5.33 5.31
CA CYS A 24 -4.50 4.18 6.15
C CYS A 24 -5.62 4.53 7.14
N GLU A 25 -5.60 5.74 7.71
CA GLU A 25 -6.63 6.18 8.66
C GLU A 25 -8.02 6.17 8.04
N LEU A 26 -8.14 6.59 6.78
CA LEU A 26 -9.40 6.55 6.03
C LEU A 26 -9.74 5.14 5.55
N MET A 27 -8.82 4.50 4.83
CA MET A 27 -9.09 3.23 4.15
C MET A 27 -9.30 2.06 5.10
N LEU A 28 -8.61 2.01 6.23
CA LEU A 28 -8.78 0.88 7.17
C LEU A 28 -10.15 0.92 7.84
N GLN A 29 -10.70 2.11 8.11
CA GLN A 29 -12.05 2.26 8.65
C GLN A 29 -13.11 1.92 7.61
N ASP A 30 -12.94 2.42 6.38
CA ASP A 30 -13.84 2.12 5.26
C ASP A 30 -13.86 0.61 4.96
N THR A 31 -12.71 -0.02 4.88
CA THR A 31 -12.60 -1.47 4.68
C THR A 31 -13.27 -2.26 5.80
N ALA A 32 -13.18 -1.81 7.06
CA ALA A 32 -13.87 -2.45 8.17
C ALA A 32 -15.40 -2.36 8.01
N PHE A 33 -15.90 -1.21 7.56
CA PHE A 33 -17.31 -1.00 7.28
C PHE A 33 -17.79 -1.89 6.13
N ILE A 34 -17.08 -1.92 5.01
CA ILE A 34 -17.39 -2.76 3.84
C ILE A 34 -17.42 -4.23 4.24
N GLN A 35 -16.40 -4.76 4.92
CA GLN A 35 -16.38 -6.14 5.41
C GLN A 35 -17.60 -6.47 6.29
N ALA A 36 -18.01 -5.54 7.16
CA ALA A 36 -19.19 -5.77 8.01
C ALA A 36 -20.47 -5.87 7.17
N GLN A 37 -20.61 -5.11 6.09
CA GLN A 37 -21.72 -5.18 5.15
C GLN A 37 -21.71 -6.51 4.39
N ASP A 38 -20.56 -6.88 3.82
CA ASP A 38 -20.38 -8.13 3.07
C ASP A 38 -20.71 -9.36 3.93
N VAL A 39 -20.24 -9.37 5.18
CA VAL A 39 -20.54 -10.44 6.14
C VAL A 39 -22.03 -10.50 6.47
N ARG A 40 -22.71 -9.35 6.62
CA ARG A 40 -24.17 -9.33 6.84
C ARG A 40 -24.92 -9.96 5.66
N TRP A 41 -24.54 -9.56 4.43
CA TRP A 41 -25.15 -10.10 3.22
C TRP A 41 -24.85 -11.60 3.08
N TYR A 42 -23.61 -12.01 3.28
CA TYR A 42 -23.22 -13.42 3.24
C TYR A 42 -23.97 -14.25 4.28
N ASN A 43 -24.09 -13.78 5.51
CA ASN A 43 -24.77 -14.49 6.59
C ASN A 43 -26.29 -14.65 6.31
N LYS A 44 -26.95 -13.68 5.67
CA LYS A 44 -28.33 -13.86 5.19
C LYS A 44 -28.48 -15.04 4.22
N LYS A 45 -27.46 -15.26 3.36
CA LYS A 45 -27.42 -16.40 2.45
C LYS A 45 -27.15 -17.69 3.23
N MET A 46 -26.25 -17.67 4.19
CA MET A 46 -25.90 -18.84 5.01
C MET A 46 -27.08 -19.30 5.89
N ASP A 47 -27.85 -18.37 6.45
CA ASP A 47 -29.07 -18.68 7.22
C ASP A 47 -30.09 -19.46 6.36
N ARG A 48 -30.33 -19.03 5.12
CA ARG A 48 -31.21 -19.74 4.17
C ARG A 48 -30.73 -21.17 3.86
N LEU A 49 -29.39 -21.36 3.85
CA LEU A 49 -28.76 -22.64 3.58
C LEU A 49 -28.53 -23.48 4.85
N ARG A 50 -28.95 -22.98 6.03
CA ARG A 50 -28.70 -23.60 7.35
C ARG A 50 -27.21 -23.89 7.61
N LYS A 51 -26.32 -23.00 7.12
CA LYS A 51 -24.86 -23.10 7.29
C LYS A 51 -24.38 -22.14 8.39
N PRO A 52 -23.21 -22.40 9.01
CA PRO A 52 -22.64 -21.52 10.03
C PRO A 52 -22.41 -20.10 9.51
N ARG A 53 -22.68 -19.12 10.37
CA ARG A 53 -22.37 -17.71 10.13
C ARG A 53 -20.86 -17.46 10.28
N ILE A 54 -20.36 -16.49 9.54
CA ILE A 54 -18.99 -15.98 9.68
C ILE A 54 -18.99 -14.63 10.41
N LYS A 55 -17.81 -14.24 10.92
CA LYS A 55 -17.57 -12.91 11.51
C LYS A 55 -16.61 -12.11 10.63
N PRO A 56 -16.67 -10.77 10.64
CA PRO A 56 -15.63 -9.94 10.03
C PRO A 56 -14.26 -10.27 10.62
N LEU A 57 -13.19 -10.13 9.84
CA LEU A 57 -11.82 -10.34 10.32
C LEU A 57 -11.43 -9.34 11.41
N TYR A 58 -11.94 -8.13 11.32
CA TYR A 58 -11.78 -7.05 12.29
C TYR A 58 -12.95 -6.06 12.16
N ASP A 59 -13.12 -5.20 13.12
CA ASP A 59 -14.14 -4.15 13.15
C ASP A 59 -13.52 -2.75 13.09
N THR A 60 -14.38 -1.73 13.07
CA THR A 60 -13.98 -0.32 13.05
C THR A 60 -13.17 0.09 14.28
N ASN A 61 -13.45 -0.49 15.45
CA ASN A 61 -12.65 -0.22 16.65
C ASN A 61 -11.21 -0.72 16.48
N HIS A 62 -11.01 -1.93 15.96
CA HIS A 62 -9.66 -2.43 15.65
C HIS A 62 -8.94 -1.52 14.64
N ALA A 63 -9.65 -1.04 13.60
CA ALA A 63 -9.10 -0.11 12.62
C ALA A 63 -8.67 1.23 13.25
N GLN A 64 -9.44 1.77 14.17
CA GLN A 64 -9.10 3.00 14.89
C GLN A 64 -7.96 2.81 15.88
N GLN A 65 -7.99 1.74 16.66
CA GLN A 65 -6.98 1.51 17.70
C GLN A 65 -5.60 1.20 17.11
N VAL A 66 -5.52 0.48 15.98
CA VAL A 66 -4.23 0.17 15.35
C VAL A 66 -3.51 1.42 14.86
N MET A 67 -4.21 2.50 14.53
CA MET A 67 -3.59 3.77 14.12
C MET A 67 -2.68 4.38 15.20
N LYS A 68 -2.91 4.06 16.47
CA LYS A 68 -2.04 4.47 17.59
C LYS A 68 -0.63 3.86 17.53
N LEU A 69 -0.47 2.78 16.80
CA LEU A 69 0.82 2.11 16.60
C LEU A 69 1.64 2.70 15.45
N PHE A 70 1.02 3.50 14.58
CA PHE A 70 1.70 4.11 13.44
C PHE A 70 2.73 5.15 13.87
N ARG A 71 3.89 5.12 13.22
CA ARG A 71 5.00 6.07 13.37
C ARG A 71 5.44 6.52 11.99
N THR A 72 5.45 7.82 11.77
CA THR A 72 5.85 8.39 10.49
C THR A 72 7.36 8.54 10.41
N VAL A 73 7.91 8.22 9.25
CA VAL A 73 9.33 8.37 8.90
C VAL A 73 9.40 9.23 7.64
N GLU A 74 10.35 10.16 7.60
CA GLU A 74 10.57 11.01 6.45
C GLU A 74 11.30 10.26 5.33
N TYR A 75 11.03 10.65 4.08
CA TYR A 75 11.79 10.15 2.95
C TYR A 75 13.27 10.50 3.01
N ALA A 76 14.10 9.62 2.48
CA ALA A 76 15.55 9.74 2.34
C ALA A 76 16.31 9.94 3.66
N LYS A 77 15.65 9.82 4.81
CA LYS A 77 16.28 9.88 6.12
C LYS A 77 16.35 8.51 6.76
N PRO A 78 17.55 8.02 7.12
CA PRO A 78 17.69 6.80 7.90
C PRO A 78 16.99 6.95 9.26
N TYR A 79 16.22 5.96 9.64
CA TYR A 79 15.54 5.89 10.92
C TYR A 79 15.95 4.62 11.67
N ARG A 80 16.56 4.79 12.83
CA ARG A 80 16.98 3.68 13.67
C ARG A 80 15.80 3.11 14.44
N ILE A 81 15.46 1.86 14.19
CA ILE A 81 14.39 1.14 14.88
C ILE A 81 14.89 0.67 16.24
N ASP A 82 16.08 0.05 16.26
CA ASP A 82 16.80 -0.41 17.45
C ASP A 82 18.32 -0.39 17.22
N GLU A 83 19.10 -1.14 17.99
CA GLU A 83 20.55 -1.17 17.88
C GLU A 83 21.05 -1.89 16.62
N GLU A 84 20.26 -2.81 16.09
CA GLU A 84 20.62 -3.68 14.98
C GLU A 84 19.93 -3.30 13.67
N ILE A 85 18.76 -2.62 13.74
CA ILE A 85 17.91 -2.37 12.57
C ILE A 85 17.73 -0.88 12.31
N GLU A 86 18.05 -0.49 11.08
CA GLU A 86 17.79 0.83 10.52
C GLU A 86 16.92 0.70 9.26
N VAL A 87 15.95 1.60 9.08
CA VAL A 87 15.08 1.66 7.92
C VAL A 87 15.20 3.03 7.24
N GLN A 88 15.20 3.04 5.91
CA GLN A 88 15.08 4.25 5.10
C GLN A 88 13.97 4.06 4.08
N PHE A 89 13.10 5.07 3.94
CA PHE A 89 12.09 5.13 2.90
C PHE A 89 12.56 6.04 1.76
N THR A 90 12.41 5.57 0.53
CA THR A 90 12.71 6.35 -0.68
C THR A 90 11.46 6.39 -1.55
N ASN A 91 11.10 7.55 -2.08
CA ASN A 91 9.88 7.68 -2.88
C ASN A 91 9.91 6.77 -4.11
N SER A 92 8.96 5.85 -4.21
CA SER A 92 8.83 4.94 -5.35
C SER A 92 8.04 5.53 -6.52
N GLY A 93 7.46 6.73 -6.38
CA GLY A 93 6.75 7.42 -7.45
C GLY A 93 5.42 6.79 -7.89
N HIS A 94 4.96 5.72 -7.24
CA HIS A 94 3.78 4.98 -7.66
C HIS A 94 2.47 5.67 -7.25
N MET A 95 2.38 6.11 -6.01
CA MET A 95 1.26 6.87 -5.49
C MET A 95 1.71 7.75 -4.32
N LEU A 96 0.83 8.64 -3.85
CA LEU A 96 1.13 9.50 -2.71
C LEU A 96 1.44 8.65 -1.48
N GLY A 97 2.63 8.82 -0.93
CA GLY A 97 3.09 8.07 0.25
C GLY A 97 3.81 6.76 -0.05
N SER A 98 3.83 6.27 -1.30
CA SER A 98 4.52 5.02 -1.67
C SER A 98 6.04 5.13 -1.47
N ALA A 99 6.66 4.04 -1.06
CA ALA A 99 8.10 4.03 -0.77
C ALA A 99 8.76 2.69 -1.10
N VAL A 100 9.98 2.76 -1.61
CA VAL A 100 10.96 1.68 -1.48
C VAL A 100 11.42 1.64 -0.04
N ILE A 101 11.42 0.47 0.57
CA ILE A 101 11.85 0.24 1.96
C ILE A 101 13.24 -0.36 1.93
N SER A 102 14.24 0.37 2.40
CA SER A 102 15.60 -0.12 2.57
C SER A 102 15.85 -0.43 4.05
N LEU A 103 16.23 -1.68 4.35
CA LEU A 103 16.58 -2.15 5.69
C LEU A 103 18.08 -2.39 5.76
N THR A 104 18.73 -1.85 6.77
CA THR A 104 20.10 -2.21 7.15
C THR A 104 20.03 -2.98 8.45
N ILE A 105 20.51 -4.22 8.42
CA ILE A 105 20.48 -5.15 9.56
C ILE A 105 21.90 -5.47 9.95
N LYS A 106 22.25 -5.26 11.23
CA LYS A 106 23.56 -5.58 11.82
C LYS A 106 23.40 -6.77 12.75
N GLU A 107 24.09 -7.85 12.45
CA GLU A 107 24.07 -9.07 13.24
C GLU A 107 25.47 -9.68 13.32
N ASN A 108 25.95 -9.95 14.53
CA ASN A 108 27.25 -10.60 14.78
C ASN A 108 28.43 -9.96 14.01
N GLY A 109 28.48 -8.62 13.96
CA GLY A 109 29.51 -7.86 13.25
C GLY A 109 29.36 -7.80 11.71
N ASN A 110 28.37 -8.49 11.16
CA ASN A 110 28.01 -8.43 9.74
C ASN A 110 26.88 -7.43 9.51
N THR A 111 26.89 -6.81 8.32
CA THR A 111 25.81 -5.91 7.89
C THR A 111 25.19 -6.48 6.62
N LYS A 112 23.86 -6.59 6.60
CA LYS A 112 23.09 -6.95 5.42
C LYS A 112 22.11 -5.85 5.08
N ARG A 113 21.97 -5.55 3.79
CA ARG A 113 21.06 -4.53 3.27
C ARG A 113 20.02 -5.20 2.36
N ILE A 114 18.77 -4.96 2.68
CA ILE A 114 17.63 -5.52 1.94
C ILE A 114 16.79 -4.35 1.46
N ALA A 115 16.43 -4.33 0.17
CA ALA A 115 15.49 -3.37 -0.37
C ALA A 115 14.22 -4.09 -0.86
N TYR A 116 13.05 -3.51 -0.55
CA TYR A 116 11.74 -3.92 -1.04
C TYR A 116 11.11 -2.74 -1.77
N THR A 117 10.88 -2.89 -3.09
CA THR A 117 10.41 -1.77 -3.91
C THR A 117 8.93 -1.44 -3.67
N GLY A 118 8.13 -2.42 -3.28
CA GLY A 118 6.69 -2.31 -3.49
C GLY A 118 6.42 -2.10 -4.98
N ASP A 119 5.34 -1.39 -5.29
CA ASP A 119 5.01 -0.98 -6.64
C ASP A 119 5.81 0.28 -7.00
N VAL A 120 6.39 0.31 -8.21
CA VAL A 120 7.23 1.42 -8.70
C VAL A 120 6.45 2.23 -9.72
N GLY A 121 6.48 3.56 -9.57
CA GLY A 121 5.82 4.49 -10.46
C GLY A 121 6.56 4.71 -11.79
N ARG A 122 5.93 5.46 -12.69
CA ARG A 122 6.49 5.84 -14.00
C ARG A 122 7.51 6.94 -13.84
N LEU A 123 8.49 6.99 -14.77
CA LEU A 123 9.54 8.03 -14.78
C LEU A 123 8.99 9.43 -15.09
N HIS A 124 7.90 9.53 -15.84
CA HIS A 124 7.31 10.78 -16.33
C HIS A 124 5.83 10.86 -15.97
N SER A 125 5.52 11.01 -14.69
CA SER A 125 4.14 11.25 -14.25
C SER A 125 3.86 12.75 -14.17
N HIS A 126 2.69 13.21 -14.65
CA HIS A 126 2.28 14.61 -14.55
C HIS A 126 1.90 15.03 -13.11
N ILE A 127 1.53 14.08 -12.25
CA ILE A 127 0.98 14.35 -10.92
C ILE A 127 1.93 13.89 -9.82
N LEU A 128 2.62 12.78 -10.04
CA LEU A 128 3.47 12.14 -9.03
C LEU A 128 4.95 12.42 -9.29
N SER A 129 5.73 12.46 -8.21
CA SER A 129 7.18 12.59 -8.33
C SER A 129 7.77 11.35 -8.99
N THR A 130 8.78 11.55 -9.82
CA THR A 130 9.59 10.46 -10.39
C THR A 130 10.18 9.58 -9.28
N PRO A 131 10.22 8.24 -9.48
CA PRO A 131 10.91 7.33 -8.58
C PRO A 131 12.35 7.78 -8.29
N GLN A 132 12.74 7.75 -7.04
CA GLN A 132 14.07 8.16 -6.59
C GLN A 132 14.98 6.94 -6.42
N ALA A 133 16.29 7.14 -6.62
CA ALA A 133 17.29 6.11 -6.35
C ALA A 133 17.33 5.80 -4.84
N PHE A 134 17.27 4.53 -4.50
CA PHE A 134 17.39 4.04 -3.12
C PHE A 134 18.84 3.56 -2.83
N PRO A 135 19.24 3.43 -1.57
CA PRO A 135 20.58 2.98 -1.19
C PRO A 135 20.94 1.61 -1.80
N PRO A 136 22.23 1.35 -2.08
CA PRO A 136 22.67 0.03 -2.49
C PRO A 136 22.26 -1.07 -1.51
N CYS A 137 21.88 -2.23 -2.02
CA CYS A 137 21.44 -3.36 -1.22
C CYS A 137 22.12 -4.67 -1.65
N ASP A 138 22.20 -5.62 -0.72
CA ASP A 138 22.73 -6.98 -0.97
C ASP A 138 21.61 -7.87 -1.54
N TYR A 139 20.34 -7.59 -1.16
CA TYR A 139 19.16 -8.33 -1.59
C TYR A 139 18.05 -7.35 -2.01
N LEU A 140 17.51 -7.59 -3.20
CA LEU A 140 16.42 -6.81 -3.77
C LEU A 140 15.17 -7.68 -3.93
N ILE A 141 14.05 -7.25 -3.35
CA ILE A 141 12.71 -7.80 -3.61
C ILE A 141 11.98 -6.74 -4.42
N CYS A 142 11.63 -7.04 -5.67
CA CYS A 142 10.98 -6.09 -6.57
C CYS A 142 9.74 -6.70 -7.22
N GLU A 143 8.82 -5.83 -7.61
CA GLU A 143 7.71 -6.20 -8.46
C GLU A 143 8.18 -6.62 -9.87
N SER A 144 7.33 -7.34 -10.59
CA SER A 144 7.59 -7.77 -11.96
C SER A 144 6.38 -7.60 -12.88
N THR A 145 5.46 -6.71 -12.53
CA THR A 145 4.19 -6.48 -13.24
C THR A 145 4.41 -6.15 -14.72
N TYR A 146 5.40 -5.33 -15.01
CA TYR A 146 5.83 -4.98 -16.37
C TYR A 146 7.18 -5.60 -16.77
N GLY A 147 7.58 -6.71 -16.15
CA GLY A 147 8.85 -7.37 -16.42
C GLY A 147 9.02 -7.91 -17.84
N ASN A 148 7.93 -8.16 -18.57
CA ASN A 148 7.92 -8.71 -19.92
C ASN A 148 7.21 -7.84 -20.97
N ARG A 149 6.83 -6.60 -20.64
CA ARG A 149 6.14 -5.69 -21.56
C ARG A 149 6.45 -4.24 -21.22
N LEU A 150 6.31 -3.38 -22.21
CA LEU A 150 6.39 -1.93 -22.04
C LEU A 150 5.00 -1.33 -21.78
N HIS A 151 4.96 -0.16 -21.18
CA HIS A 151 3.76 0.68 -21.17
C HIS A 151 3.51 1.27 -22.55
N ASP A 152 2.25 1.54 -22.88
CA ASP A 152 1.89 2.31 -24.06
C ASP A 152 2.40 3.74 -23.93
N ASP A 153 2.59 4.41 -25.07
CA ASP A 153 2.98 5.82 -25.12
C ASP A 153 1.90 6.69 -24.46
N GLU A 154 2.30 7.62 -23.61
CA GLU A 154 1.36 8.50 -22.88
C GLU A 154 0.53 9.35 -23.84
N LEU A 155 1.15 9.91 -24.88
CA LEU A 155 0.44 10.75 -25.87
C LEU A 155 -0.67 9.97 -26.59
N VAL A 156 -0.38 8.73 -27.00
CA VAL A 156 -1.38 7.84 -27.63
C VAL A 156 -2.50 7.51 -26.64
N SER A 157 -2.19 7.32 -25.37
CA SER A 157 -3.17 7.01 -24.34
C SER A 157 -4.10 8.20 -24.04
N GLU A 158 -3.58 9.43 -24.06
CA GLU A 158 -4.38 10.65 -23.86
C GLU A 158 -5.33 10.88 -25.02
N GLU A 159 -4.86 10.75 -26.26
CA GLU A 159 -5.71 10.87 -27.46
C GLU A 159 -6.81 9.81 -27.50
N GLN A 160 -6.49 8.57 -27.14
CA GLN A 160 -7.47 7.48 -27.05
C GLN A 160 -8.52 7.76 -25.98
N LEU A 161 -8.12 8.24 -24.81
CA LEU A 161 -9.05 8.61 -23.73
C LEU A 161 -9.98 9.73 -24.18
N LEU A 162 -9.42 10.78 -24.80
CA LEU A 162 -10.22 11.90 -25.34
C LEU A 162 -11.23 11.40 -26.36
N GLY A 163 -10.81 10.56 -27.30
CA GLY A 163 -11.70 9.96 -28.31
C GLY A 163 -12.83 9.14 -27.69
N VAL A 164 -12.55 8.34 -26.64
CA VAL A 164 -13.58 7.58 -25.91
C VAL A 164 -14.57 8.51 -25.21
N VAL A 165 -14.08 9.58 -24.56
CA VAL A 165 -14.92 10.57 -23.88
C VAL A 165 -15.82 11.28 -24.90
N GLU A 166 -15.26 11.75 -25.99
CA GLU A 166 -16.02 12.43 -27.06
C GLU A 166 -17.10 11.51 -27.67
N GLU A 167 -16.72 10.29 -28.05
CA GLU A 167 -17.66 9.30 -28.59
C GLU A 167 -18.79 8.99 -27.60
N THR A 168 -18.47 8.81 -26.33
CA THR A 168 -19.47 8.48 -25.32
C THR A 168 -20.41 9.65 -25.06
N CYS A 169 -19.87 10.85 -24.88
CA CYS A 169 -20.67 12.06 -24.59
C CYS A 169 -21.52 12.52 -25.81
N MET A 170 -20.99 12.40 -27.02
CA MET A 170 -21.66 12.90 -28.21
C MET A 170 -22.63 11.90 -28.82
N TYR A 171 -22.32 10.63 -28.80
CA TYR A 171 -23.06 9.61 -29.57
C TYR A 171 -23.75 8.52 -28.74
N LYS A 172 -23.25 8.19 -27.57
CA LYS A 172 -23.78 7.07 -26.78
C LYS A 172 -24.71 7.45 -25.64
N LYS A 173 -24.94 8.72 -25.37
CA LYS A 173 -25.79 9.21 -24.28
C LYS A 173 -25.48 8.51 -22.97
N GLY A 174 -24.18 8.32 -22.66
CA GLY A 174 -23.64 7.52 -21.57
C GLY A 174 -23.90 8.03 -20.22
#